data_7dac1671d046e784180e29c1b9be1a48
#
_entry.id   7dac1671d046e784180e29c1b9be1a48
#
_cell.length_a   1.000
_cell.length_b   1.000
_cell.length_c   1.000
_cell.angle_alpha   90.00
_cell.angle_beta   90.00
_cell.angle_gamma   90.00
#
_symmetry.space_group_name_H-M   'P 1'
#
loop_
_entity.id
_entity.type
_entity.pdbx_description
1 polymer ?
#
loop_
_entity_poly.entity_id
_entity_poly.type
_entity_poly.pdbx_seq_one_letter_code
_entity_poly.pdbx_strand_id
1 'polypeptide(L)'
;MLGPILGDIVGSPFEFDHNNYKHKDFPLLSEKSHFTDDTVMTVAVAVIFLARTGRSKPEIKQYVEQTFGYDLNRTCDEIRPTYHHVETCQETVPEAIIAFLESVSFEDALRNAVSLGGDSDTLACITGGIAEAFYGMPQELRDETLKRLPED
;
A
#
# COMPACT_ATOMS: atom_id res chain seq x y z
N MET A 1 9.80 -7.50 8.56
CA MET A 1 9.47 -7.82 7.15
C MET A 1 10.55 -7.37 6.15
N LEU A 2 11.85 -7.63 6.44
CA LEU A 2 12.95 -7.27 5.53
C LEU A 2 13.18 -8.28 4.40
N GLY A 3 12.71 -9.53 4.57
CA GLY A 3 12.91 -10.58 3.56
C GLY A 3 12.29 -10.26 2.19
N PRO A 4 11.00 -9.88 2.09
CA PRO A 4 10.40 -9.49 0.81
C PRO A 4 11.10 -8.29 0.17
N ILE A 5 11.45 -7.27 0.96
CA ILE A 5 12.16 -6.08 0.49
C ILE A 5 13.55 -6.44 -0.06
N LEU A 6 14.30 -7.30 0.64
CA LEU A 6 15.59 -7.80 0.13
C LEU A 6 15.39 -8.60 -1.15
N GLY A 7 14.34 -9.42 -1.23
CA GLY A 7 14.00 -10.20 -2.42
C GLY A 7 13.76 -9.31 -3.64
N ASP A 8 12.96 -8.27 -3.48
CA ASP A 8 12.70 -7.25 -4.50
C ASP A 8 13.99 -6.57 -4.96
N ILE A 9 14.80 -6.04 -4.03
CA ILE A 9 16.06 -5.37 -4.35
C ILE A 9 17.04 -6.29 -5.08
N VAL A 10 17.12 -7.58 -4.69
CA VAL A 10 17.97 -8.57 -5.35
C VAL A 10 17.44 -8.92 -6.74
N GLY A 11 16.12 -9.01 -6.91
CA GLY A 11 15.46 -9.37 -8.16
C GLY A 11 15.44 -8.25 -9.20
N SER A 12 15.36 -7.00 -8.76
CA SER A 12 15.15 -5.83 -9.62
C SER A 12 16.08 -5.72 -10.85
N PRO A 13 17.39 -6.08 -10.81
CA PRO A 13 18.22 -6.07 -12.00
C PRO A 13 17.86 -7.13 -13.06
N PHE A 14 17.02 -8.11 -12.69
CA PHE A 14 16.67 -9.28 -13.52
C PHE A 14 15.18 -9.32 -13.90
N GLU A 15 14.41 -8.31 -13.58
CA GLU A 15 12.95 -8.25 -13.64
C GLU A 15 12.39 -8.42 -15.07
N PHE A 16 13.07 -7.93 -16.08
CA PHE A 16 12.53 -7.89 -17.44
C PHE A 16 13.01 -9.04 -18.33
N ASP A 17 12.13 -9.47 -19.24
CA ASP A 17 12.37 -10.57 -20.18
C ASP A 17 13.66 -10.46 -21.01
N HIS A 18 14.16 -9.25 -21.24
CA HIS A 18 15.42 -9.04 -21.96
C HIS A 18 16.63 -9.60 -21.17
N ASN A 19 16.51 -9.73 -19.86
CA ASN A 19 17.52 -10.36 -19.02
C ASN A 19 17.36 -11.88 -18.94
N ASN A 20 16.12 -12.35 -18.76
CA ASN A 20 15.68 -13.74 -18.60
C ASN A 20 16.75 -14.68 -17.97
N TYR A 21 17.39 -14.18 -16.92
CA TYR A 21 18.53 -14.81 -16.28
C TYR A 21 18.11 -16.07 -15.52
N LYS A 22 18.68 -17.23 -15.85
CA LYS A 22 18.23 -18.55 -15.32
C LYS A 22 19.32 -19.29 -14.56
N HIS A 23 20.35 -18.62 -14.10
CA HIS A 23 21.44 -19.20 -13.33
C HIS A 23 21.38 -18.77 -11.86
N LYS A 24 22.05 -19.53 -10.98
CA LYS A 24 22.15 -19.19 -9.55
C LYS A 24 23.42 -18.41 -9.19
N ASP A 25 24.31 -18.25 -10.13
CA ASP A 25 25.63 -17.62 -9.93
C ASP A 25 25.55 -16.13 -10.30
N PHE A 26 25.18 -15.30 -9.31
CA PHE A 26 25.13 -13.85 -9.43
C PHE A 26 25.38 -13.19 -8.08
N PRO A 27 25.91 -11.95 -8.04
CA PRO A 27 26.01 -11.19 -6.81
C PRO A 27 24.61 -10.80 -6.32
N LEU A 28 24.27 -11.08 -5.05
CA LEU A 28 22.97 -10.76 -4.49
C LEU A 28 22.65 -9.27 -4.55
N LEU A 29 23.65 -8.41 -4.40
CA LEU A 29 23.51 -6.96 -4.50
C LEU A 29 24.52 -6.40 -5.47
N SER A 30 24.10 -5.48 -6.32
CA SER A 30 24.93 -4.77 -7.30
C SER A 30 24.58 -3.27 -7.31
N GLU A 31 25.35 -2.46 -8.03
CA GLU A 31 25.02 -1.04 -8.21
C GLU A 31 23.68 -0.80 -8.96
N LYS A 32 23.14 -1.84 -9.62
CA LYS A 32 21.84 -1.81 -10.30
C LYS A 32 20.69 -2.24 -9.41
N SER A 33 20.97 -2.79 -8.23
CA SER A 33 19.94 -3.24 -7.29
C SER A 33 19.25 -2.03 -6.65
N HIS A 34 17.94 -1.95 -6.78
CA HIS A 34 17.09 -0.90 -6.22
C HIS A 34 15.75 -1.49 -5.80
N PHE A 35 15.01 -0.81 -4.94
CA PHE A 35 13.65 -1.23 -4.60
C PHE A 35 12.67 -0.87 -5.73
N THR A 36 11.63 -1.68 -5.89
CA THR A 36 10.57 -1.49 -6.88
C THR A 36 9.21 -1.36 -6.20
N ASP A 37 8.13 -1.50 -6.97
CA ASP A 37 6.76 -1.47 -6.46
C ASP A 37 6.42 -2.66 -5.54
N ASP A 38 7.08 -3.80 -5.68
CA ASP A 38 6.92 -4.95 -4.76
C ASP A 38 7.32 -4.59 -3.32
N THR A 39 8.40 -3.82 -3.13
CA THR A 39 8.75 -3.27 -1.81
C THR A 39 7.64 -2.37 -1.29
N VAL A 40 7.09 -1.50 -2.13
CA VAL A 40 6.05 -0.54 -1.72
C VAL A 40 4.75 -1.26 -1.37
N MET A 41 4.35 -2.28 -2.14
CA MET A 41 3.22 -3.15 -1.81
C MET A 41 3.44 -3.93 -0.51
N THR A 42 4.68 -4.35 -0.24
CA THR A 42 5.05 -4.97 1.04
C THR A 42 4.81 -4.03 2.24
N VAL A 43 5.00 -2.72 2.07
CA VAL A 43 4.65 -1.72 3.11
C VAL A 43 3.16 -1.72 3.39
N ALA A 44 2.30 -1.72 2.36
CA ALA A 44 0.86 -1.80 2.53
C ALA A 44 0.45 -3.05 3.32
N VAL A 45 1.01 -4.21 3.00
CA VAL A 45 0.78 -5.47 3.74
C VAL A 45 1.26 -5.37 5.20
N ALA A 46 2.38 -4.70 5.46
CA ALA A 46 2.87 -4.47 6.83
C ALA A 46 1.88 -3.62 7.65
N VAL A 47 1.29 -2.59 7.04
CA VAL A 47 0.28 -1.74 7.69
C VAL A 47 -0.99 -2.53 7.99
N ILE A 48 -1.46 -3.36 7.07
CA ILE A 48 -2.59 -4.27 7.29
C ILE A 48 -2.32 -5.21 8.48
N PHE A 49 -1.13 -5.79 8.56
CA PHE A 49 -0.73 -6.65 9.68
C PHE A 49 -0.74 -5.90 11.01
N LEU A 50 -0.19 -4.68 11.07
CA LEU A 50 -0.18 -3.85 12.27
C LEU A 50 -1.61 -3.49 12.71
N ALA A 51 -2.47 -3.11 11.78
CA ALA A 51 -3.88 -2.82 12.03
C ALA A 51 -4.60 -4.05 12.62
N ARG A 52 -4.40 -5.22 12.02
CA ARG A 52 -5.02 -6.48 12.44
C ARG A 52 -4.53 -6.97 13.81
N THR A 53 -3.32 -6.59 14.22
CA THR A 53 -2.76 -6.94 15.54
C THR A 53 -3.12 -5.94 16.65
N GLY A 54 -4.01 -4.99 16.38
CA GLY A 54 -4.55 -4.05 17.35
C GLY A 54 -3.67 -2.84 17.63
N ARG A 55 -2.74 -2.50 16.71
CA ARG A 55 -1.98 -1.27 16.84
C ARG A 55 -2.86 -0.06 16.57
N SER A 56 -2.69 0.98 17.36
CA SER A 56 -3.37 2.26 17.16
C SER A 56 -2.84 2.99 15.92
N LYS A 57 -3.63 3.90 15.38
CA LYS A 57 -3.21 4.72 14.22
C LYS A 57 -1.92 5.49 14.45
N PRO A 58 -1.69 6.15 15.62
CA PRO A 58 -0.39 6.79 15.90
C PRO A 58 0.79 5.81 15.89
N GLU A 59 0.62 4.60 16.43
CA GLU A 59 1.67 3.57 16.40
C GLU A 59 1.96 3.08 14.97
N ILE A 60 0.91 2.90 14.15
CA ILE A 60 1.05 2.53 12.74
C ILE A 60 1.80 3.63 11.99
N LYS A 61 1.37 4.89 12.13
CA LYS A 61 2.02 6.04 11.54
C LYS A 61 3.49 6.11 11.89
N GLN A 62 3.80 6.08 13.17
CA GLN A 62 5.17 6.13 13.67
C GLN A 62 6.03 4.99 13.10
N TYR A 63 5.51 3.77 13.07
CA TYR A 63 6.23 2.63 12.51
C TYR A 63 6.56 2.81 11.03
N VAL A 64 5.60 3.26 10.23
CA VAL A 64 5.78 3.48 8.79
C VAL A 64 6.80 4.59 8.53
N GLU A 65 6.68 5.71 9.21
CA GLU A 65 7.61 6.84 9.07
C GLU A 65 9.05 6.45 9.47
N GLN A 66 9.21 5.75 10.58
CA GLN A 66 10.53 5.35 11.07
C GLN A 66 11.17 4.22 10.27
N THR A 67 10.37 3.30 9.74
CA THR A 67 10.89 2.09 9.08
C THR A 67 11.11 2.32 7.58
N PHE A 68 10.21 3.07 6.93
CA PHE A 68 10.17 3.22 5.48
C PHE A 68 10.45 4.65 5.01
N GLY A 69 10.54 5.62 5.93
CA GLY A 69 10.87 7.01 5.61
C GLY A 69 9.76 7.79 4.93
N TYR A 70 8.51 7.33 4.99
CA TYR A 70 7.36 8.05 4.43
C TYR A 70 7.02 9.28 5.27
N ASP A 71 6.65 10.37 4.61
CA ASP A 71 6.04 11.54 5.27
C ASP A 71 4.52 11.38 5.28
N LEU A 72 3.97 11.02 6.42
CA LEU A 72 2.54 10.86 6.65
C LEU A 72 1.93 12.04 7.44
N ASN A 73 2.55 13.21 7.40
CA ASN A 73 2.10 14.39 8.14
C ASN A 73 1.13 15.28 7.35
N ARG A 74 0.96 15.02 6.05
CA ARG A 74 -0.03 15.71 5.21
C ARG A 74 -1.43 15.21 5.52
N THR A 75 -2.41 16.05 5.24
CA THR A 75 -3.83 15.72 5.32
C THR A 75 -4.44 15.43 3.96
N CYS A 76 -5.59 14.73 3.93
CA CYS A 76 -6.34 14.52 2.69
C CYS A 76 -6.73 15.86 2.02
N ASP A 77 -7.02 16.91 2.81
CA ASP A 77 -7.35 18.22 2.29
C ASP A 77 -6.17 18.93 1.64
N GLU A 78 -4.96 18.71 2.12
CA GLU A 78 -3.72 19.21 1.52
C GLU A 78 -3.32 18.46 0.25
N ILE A 79 -3.62 17.16 0.20
CA ILE A 79 -3.30 16.28 -0.93
C ILE A 79 -4.25 16.50 -2.10
N ARG A 80 -5.56 16.56 -1.83
CA ARG A 80 -6.65 16.56 -2.81
C ARG A 80 -6.52 17.62 -3.93
N PRO A 81 -6.09 18.87 -3.67
CA PRO A 81 -5.98 19.88 -4.74
C PRO A 81 -4.85 19.60 -5.75
N THR A 82 -3.84 18.85 -5.39
CA THR A 82 -2.61 18.65 -6.17
C THR A 82 -2.40 17.24 -6.66
N TYR A 83 -3.08 16.26 -6.04
CA TYR A 83 -2.94 14.86 -6.45
C TYR A 83 -3.61 14.63 -7.81
N HIS A 84 -2.92 13.91 -8.66
CA HIS A 84 -3.35 13.57 -10.02
C HIS A 84 -3.09 12.08 -10.27
N HIS A 85 -3.48 11.59 -11.42
CA HIS A 85 -3.24 10.19 -11.78
C HIS A 85 -1.73 9.90 -11.83
N VAL A 86 -1.29 9.00 -10.97
CA VAL A 86 0.07 8.47 -10.92
C VAL A 86 0.01 6.96 -10.94
N GLU A 87 0.88 6.33 -11.72
CA GLU A 87 0.93 4.88 -11.91
C GLU A 87 1.99 4.23 -11.02
N THR A 88 2.60 5.00 -10.10
CA THR A 88 3.67 4.50 -9.24
C THR A 88 3.15 4.20 -7.85
N CYS A 89 3.42 3.01 -7.35
CA CYS A 89 3.09 2.62 -5.98
C CYS A 89 3.77 3.52 -4.94
N GLN A 90 4.95 4.08 -5.26
CA GLN A 90 5.70 4.98 -4.38
C GLN A 90 4.92 6.25 -4.02
N GLU A 91 4.06 6.73 -4.91
CA GLU A 91 3.23 7.91 -4.70
C GLU A 91 1.81 7.56 -4.24
N THR A 92 1.35 6.34 -4.53
CA THR A 92 -0.02 5.88 -4.21
C THR A 92 -0.13 5.34 -2.78
N VAL A 93 0.84 4.54 -2.30
CA VAL A 93 0.75 3.88 -0.99
C VAL A 93 0.78 4.87 0.19
N PRO A 94 1.63 5.90 0.23
CA PRO A 94 1.58 6.90 1.31
C PRO A 94 0.23 7.59 1.40
N GLU A 95 -0.36 7.98 0.27
CA GLU A 95 -1.65 8.66 0.20
C GLU A 95 -2.80 7.75 0.67
N ALA A 96 -2.77 6.48 0.30
CA ALA A 96 -3.72 5.50 0.79
C ALA A 96 -3.62 5.30 2.31
N ILE A 97 -2.40 5.30 2.87
CA ILE A 97 -2.19 5.21 4.32
C ILE A 97 -2.71 6.47 5.02
N ILE A 98 -2.48 7.69 4.47
CA ILE A 98 -3.00 8.94 5.01
C ILE A 98 -4.53 8.93 5.02
N ALA A 99 -5.18 8.50 3.93
CA ALA A 99 -6.62 8.37 3.85
C ALA A 99 -7.20 7.48 4.96
N PHE A 100 -6.53 6.36 5.26
CA PHE A 100 -6.87 5.51 6.41
C PHE A 100 -6.62 6.21 7.75
N LEU A 101 -5.47 6.86 7.93
CA LEU A 101 -5.10 7.49 9.20
C LEU A 101 -6.09 8.57 9.63
N GLU A 102 -6.63 9.35 8.69
CA GLU A 102 -7.64 10.38 8.95
C GLU A 102 -9.05 9.84 9.17
N SER A 103 -9.36 8.64 8.70
CA SER A 103 -10.71 8.07 8.74
C SER A 103 -11.21 7.78 10.16
N VAL A 104 -12.51 7.74 10.33
CA VAL A 104 -13.18 7.38 11.59
C VAL A 104 -13.99 6.07 11.49
N SER A 105 -14.13 5.52 10.28
CA SER A 105 -14.81 4.24 10.01
C SER A 105 -14.28 3.60 8.73
N PHE A 106 -14.70 2.35 8.45
CA PHE A 106 -14.39 1.67 7.19
C PHE A 106 -14.88 2.44 5.97
N GLU A 107 -16.14 2.89 5.99
CA GLU A 107 -16.72 3.65 4.88
C GLU A 107 -16.03 5.00 4.69
N ASP A 108 -15.74 5.69 5.78
CA ASP A 108 -15.05 6.97 5.76
C ASP A 108 -13.64 6.85 5.15
N ALA A 109 -12.92 5.77 5.46
CA ALA A 109 -11.63 5.49 4.85
C ALA A 109 -11.71 5.38 3.32
N LEU A 110 -12.71 4.64 2.81
CA LEU A 110 -12.93 4.52 1.36
C LEU A 110 -13.31 5.86 0.73
N ARG A 111 -14.13 6.65 1.39
CA ARG A 111 -14.52 7.99 0.92
C ARG A 111 -13.33 8.94 0.87
N ASN A 112 -12.47 8.91 1.88
CA ASN A 112 -11.21 9.65 1.89
C ASN A 112 -10.36 9.28 0.68
N ALA A 113 -10.08 7.99 0.47
CA ALA A 113 -9.26 7.50 -0.63
C ALA A 113 -9.81 7.93 -2.00
N VAL A 114 -11.08 7.67 -2.27
CA VAL A 114 -11.73 8.05 -3.55
C VAL A 114 -11.72 9.56 -3.75
N SER A 115 -11.88 10.34 -2.68
CA SER A 115 -11.90 11.81 -2.76
C SER A 115 -10.57 12.46 -3.11
N LEU A 116 -9.46 11.72 -3.01
CA LEU A 116 -8.15 12.22 -3.47
C LEU A 116 -8.08 12.30 -5.00
N GLY A 117 -8.87 11.50 -5.71
CA GLY A 117 -8.84 11.45 -7.18
C GLY A 117 -7.70 10.57 -7.69
N GLY A 118 -7.24 10.84 -8.90
CA GLY A 118 -6.16 10.08 -9.53
C GLY A 118 -6.53 8.61 -9.77
N ASP A 119 -5.65 7.69 -9.39
CA ASP A 119 -5.84 6.24 -9.45
C ASP A 119 -6.68 5.75 -8.25
N SER A 120 -7.96 6.12 -8.28
CA SER A 120 -8.88 5.98 -7.14
C SER A 120 -9.18 4.54 -6.74
N ASP A 121 -9.16 3.61 -7.68
CA ASP A 121 -9.40 2.18 -7.42
C ASP A 121 -8.21 1.55 -6.68
N THR A 122 -6.98 1.85 -7.08
CA THR A 122 -5.78 1.41 -6.36
C THR A 122 -5.70 2.04 -4.96
N LEU A 123 -5.94 3.35 -4.84
CA LEU A 123 -6.01 4.03 -3.53
C LEU A 123 -7.06 3.38 -2.62
N ALA A 124 -8.28 3.17 -3.14
CA ALA A 124 -9.36 2.57 -2.37
C ALA A 124 -9.11 1.10 -2.04
N CYS A 125 -8.46 0.34 -2.92
CA CYS A 125 -8.06 -1.05 -2.67
C CYS A 125 -7.11 -1.15 -1.47
N ILE A 126 -6.02 -0.36 -1.48
CA ILE A 126 -5.02 -0.37 -0.41
C ILE A 126 -5.65 0.13 0.90
N THR A 127 -6.33 1.27 0.86
CA THR A 127 -6.99 1.87 2.03
C THR A 127 -8.05 0.93 2.60
N GLY A 128 -8.86 0.29 1.75
CA GLY A 128 -9.90 -0.66 2.12
C GLY A 128 -9.35 -1.88 2.85
N GLY A 129 -8.23 -2.44 2.36
CA GLY A 129 -7.56 -3.56 3.03
C GLY A 129 -7.07 -3.21 4.45
N ILE A 130 -6.51 -2.01 4.61
CA ILE A 130 -6.06 -1.51 5.92
C ILE A 130 -7.27 -1.24 6.84
N ALA A 131 -8.31 -0.57 6.31
CA ALA A 131 -9.51 -0.22 7.06
C ALA A 131 -10.31 -1.46 7.50
N GLU A 132 -10.41 -2.50 6.64
CA GLU A 132 -11.01 -3.78 7.03
C GLU A 132 -10.26 -4.43 8.18
N ALA A 133 -8.94 -4.43 8.14
CA ALA A 133 -8.11 -4.99 9.20
C ALA A 133 -8.27 -4.26 10.53
N PHE A 134 -8.51 -2.95 10.50
CA PHE A 134 -8.58 -2.08 11.67
C PHE A 134 -10.00 -1.97 12.25
N TYR A 135 -11.01 -1.72 11.40
CA TYR A 135 -12.40 -1.47 11.80
C TYR A 135 -13.33 -2.68 11.65
N GLY A 136 -12.95 -3.64 10.79
CA GLY A 136 -13.86 -4.61 10.22
C GLY A 136 -14.68 -4.03 9.06
N MET A 137 -15.14 -4.90 8.16
CA MET A 137 -16.03 -4.52 7.07
C MET A 137 -17.50 -4.66 7.50
N PRO A 138 -18.36 -3.65 7.30
CA PRO A 138 -19.79 -3.78 7.52
C PRO A 138 -20.41 -4.91 6.69
N GLN A 139 -21.31 -5.71 7.29
CA GLN A 139 -21.87 -6.90 6.64
C GLN A 139 -22.59 -6.57 5.33
N GLU A 140 -23.31 -5.46 5.29
CA GLU A 140 -24.02 -5.02 4.09
C GLU A 140 -23.06 -4.77 2.91
N LEU A 141 -21.95 -4.08 3.16
CA LEU A 141 -20.92 -3.82 2.14
C LEU A 141 -20.24 -5.12 1.70
N ARG A 142 -20.01 -6.04 2.63
CA ARG A 142 -19.47 -7.35 2.33
C ARG A 142 -20.38 -8.14 1.39
N ASP A 143 -21.67 -8.21 1.70
CA ASP A 143 -22.66 -8.93 0.89
C ASP A 143 -22.78 -8.32 -0.51
N GLU A 144 -22.77 -6.99 -0.62
CA GLU A 144 -22.78 -6.28 -1.90
C GLU A 144 -21.50 -6.49 -2.72
N THR A 145 -20.35 -6.62 -2.07
CA THR A 145 -19.09 -6.92 -2.73
C THR A 145 -19.11 -8.32 -3.33
N LEU A 146 -19.55 -9.31 -2.54
CA LEU A 146 -19.60 -10.72 -3.00
C LEU A 146 -20.50 -10.91 -4.21
N LYS A 147 -21.64 -10.18 -4.30
CA LYS A 147 -22.54 -10.22 -5.47
C LYS A 147 -21.91 -9.71 -6.77
N ARG A 148 -20.81 -8.97 -6.70
CA ARG A 148 -20.11 -8.36 -7.85
C ARG A 148 -18.90 -9.17 -8.30
N LEU A 149 -18.52 -10.18 -7.51
CA LEU A 149 -17.45 -11.11 -7.92
C LEU A 149 -18.04 -12.16 -8.88
N PRO A 150 -17.26 -12.61 -9.88
CA PRO A 150 -17.71 -13.71 -10.74
C PRO A 150 -17.97 -14.96 -9.89
N GLU A 151 -19.02 -15.70 -10.25
CA GLU A 151 -19.23 -17.06 -9.73
C GLU A 151 -18.19 -17.96 -10.38
N ASP A 152 -17.40 -18.68 -9.57
CA ASP A 152 -16.42 -19.68 -10.03
C ASP A 152 -17.10 -20.90 -10.68
#